data_68277bf56f06316196176fcb6463de3a
#
_entry.id   68277bf56f06316196176fcb6463de3a
#
_cell.length_a   1.000
_cell.length_b   1.000
_cell.length_c   1.000
_cell.angle_alpha   90.00
_cell.angle_beta   90.00
_cell.angle_gamma   90.00
#
_symmetry.space_group_name_H-M   'P 1'
#
loop_
_entity.id
_entity.type
_entity.pdbx_description
1 polymer ?
#
loop_
_entity_poly.entity_id
_entity_poly.type
_entity_poly.pdbx_seq_one_letter_code
_entity_poly.pdbx_strand_id
1 'polypeptide(L)'
;MTTLTQPSALPASAKAGPEMDALAPFYRDWRWTGRIEANGMGPGSPEMTGTGLASCRLIQDGLWYDCDFRQEQRLTDGRFVLTWQLHWLTGWDARSGEYRACSADNNGPTLEIYRGRIEGTRLVYESLNEGLPRIRLTWILDGPEHATWRNEYTLDGEAWTLIEEYAMEATQAAPEA
;
A
#
# COMPACT_ATOMS: atom_id res chain seq x y z
N MET A 1 -45.62 27.97 -8.45
CA MET A 1 -44.59 28.10 -7.38
C MET A 1 -44.27 26.71 -6.86
N THR A 2 -43.14 26.14 -7.25
CA THR A 2 -42.72 24.82 -6.77
C THR A 2 -41.92 25.03 -5.50
N THR A 3 -42.44 24.61 -4.38
CA THR A 3 -41.77 24.67 -3.08
C THR A 3 -40.67 23.63 -3.09
N LEU A 4 -39.42 24.05 -3.14
CA LEU A 4 -38.25 23.17 -2.93
C LEU A 4 -38.30 22.73 -1.44
N THR A 5 -38.59 21.44 -1.24
CA THR A 5 -38.50 20.82 0.08
C THR A 5 -37.03 20.75 0.45
N GLN A 6 -36.58 21.48 1.46
CA GLN A 6 -35.21 21.33 1.99
C GLN A 6 -35.02 19.91 2.50
N PRO A 7 -33.89 19.26 2.19
CA PRO A 7 -33.56 17.98 2.79
C PRO A 7 -33.46 18.16 4.32
N SER A 8 -34.17 17.35 5.07
CA SER A 8 -34.45 17.56 6.49
C SER A 8 -33.29 17.23 7.44
N ALA A 9 -32.17 16.79 6.99
CA ALA A 9 -30.93 16.68 7.78
C ALA A 9 -29.71 16.48 6.83
N LEU A 10 -28.58 17.07 7.17
CA LEU A 10 -27.30 16.70 6.56
C LEU A 10 -26.97 15.26 7.01
N PRO A 11 -26.44 14.41 6.13
CA PRO A 11 -25.99 13.09 6.53
C PRO A 11 -24.92 13.23 7.62
N ALA A 12 -25.02 12.40 8.67
CA ALA A 12 -23.96 12.34 9.68
C ALA A 12 -22.63 12.00 9.01
N SER A 13 -21.54 12.58 9.51
CA SER A 13 -20.19 12.22 9.06
C SER A 13 -19.99 10.71 9.21
N ALA A 14 -19.37 10.09 8.21
CA ALA A 14 -18.95 8.71 8.32
C ALA A 14 -17.97 8.57 9.50
N LYS A 15 -18.01 7.43 10.19
CA LYS A 15 -17.08 7.10 11.27
C LYS A 15 -16.31 5.83 10.88
N ALA A 16 -15.07 5.75 11.34
CA ALA A 16 -14.29 4.54 11.24
C ALA A 16 -15.02 3.37 11.91
N GLY A 17 -14.98 2.22 11.26
CA GLY A 17 -15.49 0.94 11.75
C GLY A 17 -14.36 -0.01 12.14
N PRO A 18 -14.69 -1.20 12.65
CA PRO A 18 -13.71 -2.22 13.03
C PRO A 18 -12.80 -2.67 11.88
N GLU A 19 -13.22 -2.45 10.65
CA GLU A 19 -12.40 -2.74 9.46
C GLU A 19 -11.14 -1.86 9.42
N MET A 20 -11.22 -0.62 9.91
CA MET A 20 -10.05 0.27 10.00
C MET A 20 -9.10 -0.17 11.13
N ASP A 21 -9.63 -0.69 12.23
CA ASP A 21 -8.81 -1.28 13.29
C ASP A 21 -8.05 -2.52 12.79
N ALA A 22 -8.67 -3.31 11.92
CA ALA A 22 -8.04 -4.49 11.31
C ALA A 22 -6.85 -4.12 10.40
N LEU A 23 -6.78 -2.90 9.86
CA LEU A 23 -5.64 -2.40 9.10
C LEU A 23 -4.47 -1.95 9.98
N ALA A 24 -4.70 -1.60 11.23
CA ALA A 24 -3.68 -1.00 12.12
C ALA A 24 -2.37 -1.80 12.21
N PRO A 25 -2.36 -3.15 12.28
CA PRO A 25 -1.12 -3.91 12.29
C PRO A 25 -0.26 -3.75 11.05
N PHE A 26 -0.85 -3.42 9.90
CA PHE A 26 -0.15 -3.27 8.61
C PHE A 26 0.33 -1.83 8.38
N TYR A 27 -0.36 -0.84 8.93
CA TYR A 27 -0.10 0.59 8.70
C TYR A 27 0.46 1.26 9.95
N ARG A 28 1.73 0.99 10.21
CA ARG A 28 2.55 1.63 11.23
C ARG A 28 3.83 2.18 10.58
N ASP A 29 4.67 2.82 11.35
CA ASP A 29 5.98 3.24 10.86
C ASP A 29 6.87 2.02 10.70
N TRP A 30 7.35 1.80 9.47
CA TRP A 30 8.20 0.68 9.09
C TRP A 30 9.57 1.14 8.62
N ARG A 31 10.57 0.34 8.85
CA ARG A 31 11.82 0.32 8.09
C ARG A 31 11.94 -1.02 7.39
N TRP A 32 12.57 -1.03 6.24
CA TRP A 32 12.78 -2.27 5.50
C TRP A 32 14.09 -2.31 4.76
N THR A 33 14.49 -3.53 4.45
CA THR A 33 15.55 -3.85 3.51
C THR A 33 15.15 -5.09 2.72
N GLY A 34 15.61 -5.18 1.50
CA GLY A 34 15.34 -6.35 0.68
C GLY A 34 15.86 -6.23 -0.73
N ARG A 35 15.31 -7.06 -1.61
CA ARG A 35 15.80 -7.27 -2.96
C ARG A 35 14.74 -6.88 -3.99
N ILE A 36 15.20 -6.28 -5.07
CA ILE A 36 14.47 -6.03 -6.30
C ILE A 36 15.04 -7.00 -7.34
N GLU A 37 14.19 -7.84 -7.90
CA GLU A 37 14.58 -8.90 -8.81
C GLU A 37 15.11 -8.34 -10.14
N ALA A 38 16.04 -9.05 -10.75
CA ALA A 38 16.44 -8.77 -12.14
C ALA A 38 15.22 -8.87 -13.06
N ASN A 39 15.03 -7.89 -13.93
CA ASN A 39 13.83 -7.66 -14.76
C ASN A 39 12.54 -7.28 -13.97
N GLY A 40 12.59 -7.13 -12.65
CA GLY A 40 11.44 -6.73 -11.84
C GLY A 40 10.92 -5.34 -12.22
N MET A 41 11.82 -4.41 -12.49
CA MET A 41 11.48 -3.04 -12.91
C MET A 41 11.32 -2.89 -14.43
N GLY A 42 11.18 -4.00 -15.14
CA GLY A 42 11.04 -4.07 -16.59
C GLY A 42 12.20 -4.81 -17.27
N PRO A 43 12.02 -5.17 -18.56
CA PRO A 43 13.01 -5.96 -19.29
C PRO A 43 14.41 -5.33 -19.27
N GLY A 44 15.40 -6.10 -18.84
CA GLY A 44 16.80 -5.67 -18.78
C GLY A 44 17.18 -4.87 -17.52
N SER A 45 16.24 -4.62 -16.59
CA SER A 45 16.60 -4.01 -15.31
C SER A 45 17.50 -4.97 -14.50
N PRO A 46 18.58 -4.45 -13.86
CA PRO A 46 19.45 -5.26 -13.03
C PRO A 46 18.78 -5.65 -11.72
N GLU A 47 19.34 -6.66 -11.06
CA GLU A 47 19.05 -6.92 -9.66
C GLU A 47 19.56 -5.74 -8.81
N MET A 48 18.76 -5.34 -7.81
CA MET A 48 19.08 -4.24 -6.92
C MET A 48 18.72 -4.58 -5.48
N THR A 49 19.17 -3.74 -4.56
CA THR A 49 18.72 -3.73 -3.16
C THR A 49 17.94 -2.47 -2.88
N GLY A 50 16.90 -2.59 -2.04
CA GLY A 50 16.11 -1.47 -1.54
C GLY A 50 16.19 -1.36 -0.03
N THR A 51 16.36 -0.15 0.46
CA THR A 51 16.23 0.18 1.89
C THR A 51 15.33 1.39 2.05
N GLY A 52 14.39 1.33 2.98
CA GLY A 52 13.42 2.40 3.07
C GLY A 52 12.73 2.55 4.42
N LEU A 53 11.90 3.58 4.49
CA LEU A 53 11.08 3.96 5.61
C LEU A 53 9.66 4.26 5.14
N ALA A 54 8.67 3.88 5.95
CA ALA A 54 7.29 4.33 5.84
C ALA A 54 6.88 5.06 7.10
N SER A 55 6.08 6.10 6.94
CA SER A 55 5.36 6.75 8.03
C SER A 55 3.88 6.74 7.70
N CYS A 56 3.05 6.20 8.59
CA CYS A 56 1.62 6.03 8.40
C CYS A 56 0.84 6.69 9.54
N ARG A 57 -0.26 7.35 9.21
CA ARG A 57 -1.15 7.98 10.18
C ARG A 57 -2.61 7.81 9.78
N LEU A 58 -3.48 7.74 10.77
CA LEU A 58 -4.92 7.86 10.57
C LEU A 58 -5.30 9.33 10.37
N ILE A 59 -6.13 9.59 9.36
CA ILE A 59 -6.65 10.93 9.05
C ILE A 59 -8.18 10.89 8.91
N GLN A 60 -8.82 12.07 8.85
CA GLN A 60 -10.25 12.23 8.61
C GLN A 60 -11.11 11.36 9.57
N ASP A 61 -10.93 11.54 10.87
CA ASP A 61 -11.65 10.82 11.92
C ASP A 61 -11.48 9.29 11.86
N GLY A 62 -10.30 8.83 11.42
CA GLY A 62 -9.95 7.42 11.34
C GLY A 62 -10.43 6.69 10.08
N LEU A 63 -10.98 7.41 9.10
CA LEU A 63 -11.51 6.80 7.86
C LEU A 63 -10.43 6.36 6.88
N TRP A 64 -9.21 6.92 7.00
CA TRP A 64 -8.12 6.68 6.06
C TRP A 64 -6.79 6.53 6.77
N TYR A 65 -5.96 5.59 6.29
CA TYR A 65 -4.52 5.60 6.49
C TYR A 65 -3.88 6.39 5.36
N ASP A 66 -3.05 7.35 5.74
CA ASP A 66 -2.23 8.21 4.89
C ASP A 66 -0.77 7.88 5.16
N CYS A 67 -0.05 7.39 4.16
CA CYS A 67 1.30 6.88 4.32
C CYS A 67 2.26 7.46 3.28
N ASP A 68 3.43 7.87 3.75
CA ASP A 68 4.57 8.24 2.94
C ASP A 68 5.63 7.14 2.98
N PHE A 69 6.04 6.67 1.82
CA PHE A 69 7.11 5.69 1.64
C PHE A 69 8.29 6.35 0.95
N ARG A 70 9.48 6.05 1.45
CA ARG A 70 10.74 6.50 0.82
C ARG A 70 11.73 5.36 0.81
N GLN A 71 12.27 5.04 -0.37
CA GLN A 71 13.20 3.94 -0.58
C GLN A 71 14.41 4.38 -1.41
N GLU A 72 15.61 4.08 -0.92
CA GLU A 72 16.81 4.14 -1.73
C GLU A 72 17.04 2.80 -2.42
N GLN A 73 17.28 2.86 -3.73
CA GLN A 73 17.61 1.71 -4.55
C GLN A 73 19.06 1.76 -4.99
N ARG A 74 19.75 0.63 -4.86
CA ARG A 74 21.16 0.49 -5.19
C ARG A 74 21.41 -0.79 -6.00
N LEU A 75 22.37 -0.74 -6.90
CA LEU A 75 22.89 -1.95 -7.54
C LEU A 75 23.53 -2.86 -6.49
N THR A 76 23.73 -4.12 -6.83
CA THR A 76 24.38 -5.11 -5.95
C THR A 76 25.82 -4.76 -5.59
N ASP A 77 26.48 -3.89 -6.36
CA ASP A 77 27.82 -3.34 -6.06
C ASP A 77 27.78 -2.09 -5.16
N GLY A 78 26.58 -1.67 -4.70
CA GLY A 78 26.35 -0.54 -3.80
C GLY A 78 26.15 0.81 -4.48
N ARG A 79 26.30 0.92 -5.82
CA ARG A 79 26.05 2.18 -6.53
C ARG A 79 24.59 2.60 -6.41
N PHE A 80 24.37 3.85 -6.06
CA PHE A 80 23.05 4.46 -5.97
C PHE A 80 22.40 4.52 -7.36
N VAL A 81 21.11 4.19 -7.42
CA VAL A 81 20.29 4.25 -8.63
C VAL A 81 19.29 5.40 -8.53
N LEU A 82 18.39 5.34 -7.56
CA LEU A 82 17.38 6.39 -7.35
C LEU A 82 16.83 6.36 -5.92
N THR A 83 16.12 7.41 -5.56
CA THR A 83 15.21 7.41 -4.43
C THR A 83 13.78 7.35 -4.94
N TRP A 84 13.11 6.24 -4.67
CA TRP A 84 11.68 6.10 -4.91
C TRP A 84 10.88 6.69 -3.75
N GLN A 85 9.83 7.42 -4.08
CA GLN A 85 8.90 8.02 -3.13
C GLN A 85 7.49 7.70 -3.57
N LEU A 86 6.67 7.23 -2.64
CA LEU A 86 5.28 6.87 -2.87
C LEU A 86 4.41 7.48 -1.78
N HIS A 87 3.32 8.10 -2.19
CA HIS A 87 2.21 8.46 -1.33
C HIS A 87 1.10 7.44 -1.49
N TRP A 88 0.60 6.91 -0.36
CA TRP A 88 -0.42 5.87 -0.30
C TRP A 88 -1.57 6.32 0.58
N LEU A 89 -2.78 6.18 0.07
CA LEU A 89 -3.99 6.43 0.83
C LEU A 89 -4.88 5.18 0.78
N THR A 90 -5.36 4.70 1.93
CA THR A 90 -6.24 3.53 1.98
C THR A 90 -7.32 3.68 3.04
N GLY A 91 -8.50 3.09 2.77
CA GLY A 91 -9.63 3.08 3.67
C GLY A 91 -10.61 1.96 3.33
N TRP A 92 -11.65 1.81 4.16
CA TRP A 92 -12.71 0.84 3.97
C TRP A 92 -13.85 1.41 3.12
N ASP A 93 -14.20 0.75 2.04
CA ASP A 93 -15.40 1.06 1.25
C ASP A 93 -16.55 0.13 1.64
N ALA A 94 -17.43 0.62 2.50
CA ALA A 94 -18.60 -0.14 2.96
C ALA A 94 -19.59 -0.52 1.84
N ARG A 95 -19.53 0.14 0.67
CA ARG A 95 -20.42 -0.17 -0.45
C ARG A 95 -19.99 -1.44 -1.16
N SER A 96 -18.69 -1.60 -1.36
CA SER A 96 -18.12 -2.78 -2.01
C SER A 96 -17.74 -3.88 -1.00
N GLY A 97 -17.62 -3.56 0.30
CA GLY A 97 -17.14 -4.49 1.31
C GLY A 97 -15.67 -4.84 1.12
N GLU A 98 -14.87 -3.88 0.65
CA GLU A 98 -13.44 -4.06 0.34
C GLU A 98 -12.64 -2.87 0.83
N TYR A 99 -11.35 -3.07 1.09
CA TYR A 99 -10.43 -1.95 1.21
C TYR A 99 -10.17 -1.33 -0.16
N ARG A 100 -10.10 -0.02 -0.20
CA ARG A 100 -9.72 0.75 -1.38
C ARG A 100 -8.47 1.53 -1.08
N ALA A 101 -7.56 1.54 -2.06
CA ALA A 101 -6.36 2.34 -1.95
C ALA A 101 -6.06 3.05 -3.27
N CYS A 102 -5.29 4.13 -3.16
CA CYS A 102 -4.65 4.76 -4.29
C CYS A 102 -3.21 5.12 -3.94
N SER A 103 -2.37 5.14 -4.96
CA SER A 103 -0.98 5.56 -4.84
C SER A 103 -0.57 6.49 -5.96
N ALA A 104 0.38 7.37 -5.63
CA ALA A 104 1.11 8.20 -6.56
C ALA A 104 2.58 8.16 -6.20
N ASP A 105 3.46 7.98 -7.18
CA ASP A 105 4.90 7.91 -6.96
C ASP A 105 5.67 8.86 -7.88
N ASN A 106 6.98 8.96 -7.64
CA ASN A 106 7.86 9.83 -8.41
C ASN A 106 8.43 9.17 -9.69
N ASN A 107 7.96 7.99 -10.07
CA ASN A 107 8.33 7.36 -11.34
C ASN A 107 7.54 7.93 -12.53
N GLY A 108 6.39 8.56 -12.25
CA GLY A 108 5.59 9.22 -13.28
C GLY A 108 4.28 9.80 -12.73
N PRO A 109 3.56 10.63 -13.49
CA PRO A 109 2.32 11.25 -13.08
C PRO A 109 1.13 10.27 -13.20
N THR A 110 1.27 9.07 -12.65
CA THR A 110 0.26 8.02 -12.70
C THR A 110 -0.36 7.85 -11.31
N LEU A 111 -1.68 7.78 -11.25
CA LEU A 111 -2.42 7.41 -10.06
C LEU A 111 -2.88 5.96 -10.22
N GLU A 112 -2.42 5.11 -9.32
CA GLU A 112 -2.86 3.71 -9.29
C GLU A 112 -3.96 3.51 -8.24
N ILE A 113 -4.97 2.72 -8.60
CA ILE A 113 -6.10 2.37 -7.75
C ILE A 113 -6.09 0.88 -7.47
N TYR A 114 -6.37 0.53 -6.22
CA TYR A 114 -6.34 -0.87 -5.76
C TYR A 114 -7.63 -1.25 -5.03
N ARG A 115 -7.94 -2.53 -5.08
CA ARG A 115 -8.84 -3.20 -4.13
C ARG A 115 -8.02 -4.07 -3.21
N GLY A 116 -8.41 -4.11 -1.93
CA GLY A 116 -7.70 -4.85 -0.91
C GLY A 116 -8.60 -5.77 -0.09
N ARG A 117 -7.99 -6.81 0.48
CA ARG A 117 -8.63 -7.73 1.41
C ARG A 117 -7.62 -8.23 2.44
N ILE A 118 -8.10 -8.55 3.64
CA ILE A 118 -7.30 -9.21 4.68
C ILE A 118 -7.62 -10.71 4.66
N GLU A 119 -6.60 -11.54 4.65
CA GLU A 119 -6.63 -12.99 4.67
C GLU A 119 -5.74 -13.51 5.81
N GLY A 120 -6.29 -13.63 7.01
CA GLY A 120 -5.51 -13.98 8.21
C GLY A 120 -4.47 -12.90 8.53
N THR A 121 -3.18 -13.25 8.48
CA THR A 121 -2.06 -12.32 8.70
C THR A 121 -1.61 -11.60 7.41
N ARG A 122 -2.35 -11.71 6.32
CA ARG A 122 -2.00 -11.13 5.03
C ARG A 122 -2.98 -10.03 4.64
N LEU A 123 -2.44 -8.91 4.20
CA LEU A 123 -3.18 -7.86 3.52
C LEU A 123 -2.74 -7.86 2.06
N VAL A 124 -3.69 -8.08 1.17
CA VAL A 124 -3.43 -8.19 -0.28
C VAL A 124 -4.17 -7.09 -1.01
N TYR A 125 -3.45 -6.33 -1.83
CA TYR A 125 -4.02 -5.37 -2.78
C TYR A 125 -3.75 -5.79 -4.21
N GLU A 126 -4.73 -5.59 -5.09
CA GLU A 126 -4.60 -5.79 -6.52
C GLU A 126 -5.00 -4.52 -7.26
N SER A 127 -4.20 -4.11 -8.26
CA SER A 127 -4.50 -2.93 -9.06
C SER A 127 -5.80 -3.10 -9.85
N LEU A 128 -6.54 -2.00 -9.97
CA LEU A 128 -7.80 -1.92 -10.72
C LEU A 128 -7.67 -1.14 -12.03
N ASN A 129 -6.50 -0.59 -12.31
CA ASN A 129 -6.27 0.13 -13.55
C ASN A 129 -6.47 -0.79 -14.75
N GLU A 130 -7.08 -0.27 -15.78
CA GLU A 130 -7.31 -1.03 -17.03
C GLU A 130 -5.98 -1.36 -17.71
N GLY A 131 -5.92 -2.55 -18.27
CA GLY A 131 -4.75 -3.02 -19.01
C GLY A 131 -3.79 -3.84 -18.16
N LEU A 132 -2.68 -4.22 -18.77
CA LEU A 132 -1.61 -5.00 -18.18
C LEU A 132 -0.31 -4.18 -18.20
N PRO A 133 0.60 -4.39 -17.24
CA PRO A 133 0.58 -5.39 -16.17
C PRO A 133 -0.39 -5.02 -15.03
N ARG A 134 -0.98 -6.04 -14.42
CA ARG A 134 -1.65 -5.91 -13.13
C ARG A 134 -0.64 -6.08 -12.01
N ILE A 135 -0.78 -5.30 -10.95
CA ILE A 135 0.10 -5.29 -9.78
C ILE A 135 -0.61 -5.94 -8.59
N ARG A 136 0.13 -6.71 -7.81
CA ARG A 136 -0.31 -7.24 -6.52
C ARG A 136 0.70 -6.88 -5.44
N LEU A 137 0.23 -6.21 -4.41
CA LEU A 137 0.99 -5.86 -3.22
C LEU A 137 0.52 -6.73 -2.07
N THR A 138 1.44 -7.35 -1.35
CA THR A 138 1.11 -8.23 -0.22
C THR A 138 1.96 -7.88 0.99
N TRP A 139 1.30 -7.57 2.11
CA TRP A 139 1.92 -7.53 3.44
C TRP A 139 1.63 -8.85 4.14
N ILE A 140 2.63 -9.44 4.77
CA ILE A 140 2.53 -10.67 5.56
C ILE A 140 3.08 -10.36 6.93
N LEU A 141 2.22 -10.36 7.96
CA LEU A 141 2.66 -10.14 9.33
C LEU A 141 3.33 -11.41 9.87
N ASP A 142 4.59 -11.29 10.26
CA ASP A 142 5.41 -12.36 10.83
C ASP A 142 5.55 -12.20 12.36
N GLY A 143 4.61 -11.46 12.96
CA GLY A 143 4.55 -11.12 14.38
C GLY A 143 4.18 -9.65 14.60
N PRO A 144 4.25 -9.17 15.85
CA PRO A 144 3.80 -7.81 16.16
C PRO A 144 4.73 -6.72 15.61
N GLU A 145 6.00 -7.01 15.36
CA GLU A 145 7.01 -6.01 14.96
C GLU A 145 7.69 -6.33 13.62
N HIS A 146 7.30 -7.43 12.97
CA HIS A 146 7.91 -7.89 11.74
C HIS A 146 6.85 -8.17 10.68
N ALA A 147 7.18 -7.84 9.45
CA ALA A 147 6.37 -8.17 8.28
C ALA A 147 7.27 -8.43 7.07
N THR A 148 6.73 -9.18 6.11
CA THR A 148 7.29 -9.29 4.77
C THR A 148 6.37 -8.53 3.82
N TRP A 149 6.94 -7.70 2.96
CA TRP A 149 6.21 -7.04 1.89
C TRP A 149 6.68 -7.52 0.54
N ARG A 150 5.73 -7.79 -0.37
CA ARG A 150 5.98 -8.28 -1.73
C ARG A 150 5.23 -7.45 -2.73
N ASN A 151 5.88 -7.16 -3.84
CA ASN A 151 5.31 -6.57 -5.03
C ASN A 151 5.47 -7.54 -6.19
N GLU A 152 4.37 -7.84 -6.88
CA GLU A 152 4.31 -8.80 -7.97
C GLU A 152 3.52 -8.21 -9.13
N TYR A 153 3.81 -8.64 -10.36
CA TYR A 153 3.02 -8.28 -11.53
C TYR A 153 2.59 -9.51 -12.31
N THR A 154 1.55 -9.35 -13.12
CA THR A 154 1.13 -10.36 -14.10
C THR A 154 0.83 -9.70 -15.45
N LEU A 155 1.18 -10.40 -16.54
CA LEU A 155 0.89 -9.97 -17.90
C LEU A 155 -0.32 -10.70 -18.50
N ASP A 156 -0.72 -11.83 -17.94
CA ASP A 156 -1.80 -12.70 -18.41
C ASP A 156 -2.97 -12.80 -17.40
N GLY A 157 -2.79 -12.27 -16.18
CA GLY A 157 -3.75 -12.37 -15.10
C GLY A 157 -3.69 -13.68 -14.31
N GLU A 158 -2.82 -14.61 -14.67
CA GLU A 158 -2.70 -15.95 -14.07
C GLU A 158 -1.37 -16.13 -13.34
N ALA A 159 -0.24 -16.00 -14.06
CA ALA A 159 1.09 -16.15 -13.50
C ALA A 159 1.61 -14.83 -12.90
N TRP A 160 2.02 -14.86 -11.64
CA TRP A 160 2.57 -13.71 -10.93
C TRP A 160 4.08 -13.78 -10.85
N THR A 161 4.73 -12.71 -11.27
CA THR A 161 6.20 -12.56 -11.24
C THR A 161 6.59 -11.58 -10.15
N LEU A 162 7.52 -11.98 -9.29
CA LEU A 162 8.04 -11.13 -8.23
C LEU A 162 8.84 -9.97 -8.81
N ILE A 163 8.51 -8.75 -8.38
CA ILE A 163 9.28 -7.54 -8.64
C ILE A 163 10.29 -7.33 -7.51
N GLU A 164 9.80 -7.37 -6.27
CA GLU A 164 10.61 -7.06 -5.09
C GLU A 164 10.01 -7.69 -3.83
N GLU A 165 10.87 -7.96 -2.86
CA GLU A 165 10.49 -8.47 -1.54
C GLU A 165 11.33 -7.81 -0.46
N TYR A 166 10.68 -7.38 0.62
CA TYR A 166 11.31 -6.68 1.74
C TYR A 166 10.98 -7.30 3.07
N ALA A 167 12.00 -7.46 3.92
CA ALA A 167 11.82 -7.67 5.35
C ALA A 167 11.60 -6.32 6.01
N MET A 168 10.50 -6.20 6.75
CA MET A 168 10.07 -4.96 7.41
C MET A 168 10.13 -5.12 8.94
N GLU A 169 10.58 -4.07 9.61
CA GLU A 169 10.59 -3.96 11.06
C GLU A 169 9.87 -2.68 11.50
N ALA A 170 9.01 -2.78 12.51
CA ALA A 170 8.34 -1.63 13.08
C ALA A 170 9.36 -0.70 13.76
N THR A 171 9.25 0.62 13.51
CA THR A 171 10.17 1.62 14.08
C THR A 171 9.64 2.27 15.35
N GLN A 172 8.33 2.15 15.61
CA GLN A 172 7.69 2.59 16.85
C GLN A 172 6.88 1.43 17.44
N ALA A 173 6.89 1.30 18.76
CA ALA A 173 5.96 0.41 19.43
C ALA A 173 4.53 0.85 19.09
N ALA A 174 3.62 -0.11 18.88
CA ALA A 174 2.20 0.20 18.72
C ALA A 174 1.76 1.05 19.93
N PRO A 175 0.95 2.11 19.74
CA PRO A 175 0.37 2.81 20.86
C PRO A 175 -0.34 1.79 21.75
N GLU A 176 -0.01 1.79 23.04
CA GLU A 176 -0.71 0.98 24.02
C GLU A 176 -2.20 1.35 23.96
N ALA A 177 -3.07 0.33 23.81
CA ALA A 177 -4.50 0.46 23.69
C ALA A 177 -5.16 0.87 25.01
#